data_52e04abb58ae3a1f60b87cfb5f3d42d7
#
_entry.id   52e04abb58ae3a1f60b87cfb5f3d42d7
#
_cell.length_a   1.000
_cell.length_b   1.000
_cell.length_c   1.000
_cell.angle_alpha   90.00
_cell.angle_beta   90.00
_cell.angle_gamma   90.00
#
_symmetry.space_group_name_H-M   'P 1'
#
loop_
_entity.id
_entity.type
_entity.pdbx_description
1 polymer ?
#
loop_
_entity_poly.entity_id
_entity_poly.type
_entity_poly.pdbx_seq_one_letter_code
_entity_poly.pdbx_strand_id
1 'polypeptide(L)' 'MKLAKNLERLGTESAFSILAEAKKLEAQGKEMIHLGLGQPDFKSPKHVVEAAKKAIDDGHHGYVLANGILECSAAVSRKI' A
#
# COMPACT_ATOMS: atom_id res chain seq x y z
N MET A 1 -14.02 24.64 -11.85
CA MET A 1 -13.89 23.77 -13.03
C MET A 1 -15.10 22.87 -13.16
N LYS A 2 -15.71 22.82 -14.33
CA LYS A 2 -16.85 21.91 -14.55
C LYS A 2 -16.31 20.54 -14.97
N LEU A 3 -16.71 19.53 -14.24
CA LEU A 3 -16.42 18.13 -14.57
C LEU A 3 -17.67 17.50 -15.21
N ALA A 4 -17.46 16.46 -16.00
CA ALA A 4 -18.57 15.73 -16.59
C ALA A 4 -19.45 15.13 -15.47
N LYS A 5 -20.78 15.12 -15.66
CA LYS A 5 -21.72 14.59 -14.67
C LYS A 5 -21.42 13.14 -14.30
N ASN A 6 -20.93 12.37 -15.26
CA ASN A 6 -20.60 10.96 -15.01
C ASN A 6 -19.50 10.78 -13.98
N LEU A 7 -18.65 11.79 -13.75
CA LEU A 7 -17.60 11.72 -12.74
C LEU A 7 -18.16 11.74 -11.32
N GLU A 8 -19.36 12.25 -11.11
CA GLU A 8 -20.02 12.23 -9.81
C GLU A 8 -20.33 10.82 -9.32
N ARG A 9 -20.39 9.84 -10.25
CA ARG A 9 -20.60 8.42 -9.92
C ARG A 9 -19.31 7.68 -9.60
N LEU A 10 -18.17 8.32 -9.84
CA LEU A 10 -16.87 7.74 -9.53
C LEU A 10 -16.51 8.09 -8.09
N GLY A 11 -16.13 7.08 -7.35
CA GLY A 11 -15.65 7.28 -5.99
C GLY A 11 -14.16 7.05 -5.90
N THR A 12 -13.61 7.32 -4.73
CA THR A 12 -12.25 6.93 -4.37
C THR A 12 -12.27 5.50 -3.85
N GLU A 13 -11.09 4.93 -3.62
CA GLU A 13 -11.00 3.61 -3.03
C GLU A 13 -11.65 3.62 -1.63
N SER A 14 -12.66 2.76 -1.43
CA SER A 14 -13.49 2.78 -0.23
C SER A 14 -12.81 2.17 1.00
N ALA A 15 -11.77 1.32 0.81
CA ALA A 15 -11.13 0.63 1.92
C ALA A 15 -10.55 1.60 2.95
N PHE A 16 -9.89 2.66 2.51
CA PHE A 16 -9.31 3.67 3.41
C PHE A 16 -10.38 4.55 4.06
N SER A 17 -11.46 4.84 3.36
CA SER A 17 -12.59 5.58 3.93
C SER A 17 -13.25 4.79 5.05
N ILE A 18 -13.43 3.49 4.86
CA ILE A 18 -13.98 2.59 5.87
C ILE A 18 -13.06 2.50 7.08
N LEU A 19 -11.75 2.44 6.85
CA LEU A 19 -10.77 2.42 7.94
C LEU A 19 -10.85 3.69 8.79
N ALA A 20 -10.98 4.85 8.16
CA ALA A 20 -11.13 6.12 8.86
C ALA A 20 -12.39 6.16 9.72
N GLU A 21 -13.49 5.67 9.17
CA GLU A 21 -14.78 5.57 9.89
C GLU A 21 -14.70 4.62 11.08
N ALA A 22 -14.05 3.47 10.89
CA ALA A 22 -13.82 2.50 11.96
C ALA A 22 -12.98 3.09 13.10
N LYS A 23 -11.92 3.82 12.78
CA LYS A 23 -11.08 4.49 13.78
C LYS A 23 -11.85 5.55 14.56
N LYS A 24 -12.73 6.25 13.90
CA LYS A 24 -13.64 7.22 14.55
C LYS A 24 -14.50 6.54 15.60
N LEU A 25 -15.08 5.39 15.26
CA LEU A 25 -15.92 4.62 16.18
C LEU A 25 -15.11 4.05 17.33
N GLU A 26 -13.89 3.62 17.10
CA GLU A 26 -12.99 3.18 18.16
C GLU A 26 -12.68 4.31 19.15
N ALA A 27 -12.45 5.51 18.64
CA ALA A 27 -12.21 6.68 19.49
C ALA A 27 -13.42 7.01 20.39
N GLN A 28 -14.61 6.57 20.00
CA GLN A 28 -15.84 6.71 20.79
C GLN A 28 -16.05 5.55 21.78
N GLY A 29 -15.07 4.65 21.88
CA GLY A 29 -15.11 3.54 22.82
C GLY A 29 -15.73 2.24 22.27
N LYS A 30 -16.05 2.19 20.99
CA LYS A 30 -16.59 0.99 20.35
C LYS A 30 -15.46 0.01 19.99
N GLU A 31 -15.70 -1.27 20.27
CA GLU A 31 -14.78 -2.32 19.86
C GLU A 31 -15.01 -2.64 18.38
N MET A 32 -13.94 -2.63 17.58
CA MET A 32 -14.03 -2.83 16.14
C MET A 32 -13.14 -4.00 15.70
N ILE A 33 -13.69 -4.83 14.81
CA ILE A 33 -12.95 -5.87 14.13
C ILE A 33 -12.70 -5.42 12.70
N HIS A 34 -11.42 -5.21 12.34
CA HIS A 34 -11.02 -4.65 11.06
C HIS A 34 -10.78 -5.74 10.03
N LEU A 35 -11.69 -5.88 9.08
CA LEU A 35 -11.57 -6.82 7.97
C LEU A 35 -11.48 -6.11 6.61
N GLY A 36 -11.42 -4.77 6.64
CA GLY A 36 -11.42 -3.95 5.42
C GLY A 36 -10.10 -3.90 4.68
N LEU A 37 -8.98 -4.08 5.39
CA LEU A 37 -7.65 -4.09 4.79
C LEU A 37 -6.92 -5.36 5.19
N GLY A 38 -6.31 -6.02 4.21
CA GLY A 38 -5.47 -7.18 4.47
C GLY A 38 -4.07 -6.72 4.82
N GLN A 39 -3.72 -6.85 6.09
CA GLN A 39 -2.38 -6.53 6.57
C GLN A 39 -1.89 -7.67 7.46
N PRO A 40 -0.78 -8.32 7.11
CA PRO A 40 -0.21 -9.36 7.96
C PRO A 40 0.16 -8.80 9.33
N ASP A 41 -0.03 -9.59 10.38
CA ASP A 41 0.31 -9.22 11.75
C ASP A 41 1.73 -9.63 12.14
N PHE A 42 2.45 -10.28 11.25
CA PHE A 42 3.85 -10.66 11.42
C PHE A 42 4.76 -9.74 10.59
N LYS A 43 6.01 -9.66 11.02
CA LYS A 43 7.00 -8.79 10.36
C LYS A 43 7.46 -9.38 9.03
N SER A 44 7.94 -8.51 8.14
CA SER A 44 8.60 -8.96 6.91
C SER A 44 9.81 -9.83 7.24
N PRO A 45 10.14 -10.81 6.38
CA PRO A 45 11.32 -11.66 6.61
C PRO A 45 12.59 -10.83 6.77
N LYS A 46 13.49 -11.30 7.61
CA LYS A 46 14.72 -10.58 7.93
C LYS A 46 15.54 -10.22 6.68
N HIS A 47 15.70 -11.16 5.77
CA HIS A 47 16.49 -10.92 4.55
C HIS A 47 15.87 -9.83 3.65
N VAL A 48 14.55 -9.71 3.64
CA VAL A 48 13.84 -8.65 2.90
C VAL A 48 14.11 -7.30 3.55
N VAL A 49 14.01 -7.22 4.88
CA VAL A 49 14.26 -5.99 5.63
C VAL A 49 15.71 -5.53 5.45
N GLU A 50 16.67 -6.45 5.54
CA GLU A 50 18.08 -6.13 5.37
C GLU A 50 18.40 -5.66 3.94
N ALA A 51 17.77 -6.27 2.93
CA ALA A 51 17.92 -5.85 1.55
C ALA A 51 17.38 -4.43 1.33
N ALA A 52 16.25 -4.10 1.95
CA ALA A 52 15.67 -2.77 1.87
C ALA A 52 16.58 -1.72 2.52
N LYS A 53 17.12 -2.02 3.69
CA LYS A 53 18.06 -1.13 4.39
C LYS A 53 19.31 -0.89 3.54
N LYS A 54 19.87 -1.95 2.97
CA LYS A 54 21.04 -1.85 2.12
C LYS A 54 20.77 -1.00 0.88
N ALA A 55 19.61 -1.19 0.26
CA ALA A 55 19.24 -0.40 -0.92
C ALA A 55 19.19 1.10 -0.59
N ILE A 56 18.64 1.45 0.57
CA ILE A 56 18.59 2.84 1.02
C ILE A 56 20.01 3.37 1.27
N ASP A 57 20.84 2.61 1.98
CA ASP A 57 22.22 2.99 2.25
C ASP A 57 23.04 3.17 0.97
N ASP A 58 22.76 2.35 -0.05
CA ASP A 58 23.43 2.42 -1.36
C ASP A 58 22.90 3.56 -2.25
N GLY A 59 21.89 4.30 -1.80
CA GLY A 59 21.35 5.45 -2.51
C GLY A 59 20.25 5.16 -3.53
N HIS A 60 19.64 3.98 -3.47
CA HIS A 60 18.53 3.60 -4.36
C HIS A 60 17.20 4.17 -3.86
N HIS A 61 17.05 5.49 -3.89
CA HIS A 61 15.87 6.17 -3.37
C HIS A 61 15.24 7.18 -4.35
N GLY A 62 15.68 7.17 -5.60
CA GLY A 62 15.15 8.07 -6.63
C GLY A 62 13.98 7.46 -7.39
N TYR A 63 13.44 8.23 -8.28
CA TYR A 63 12.40 7.75 -9.19
C TYR A 63 12.97 6.82 -10.24
N VAL A 64 12.16 5.88 -10.66
CA VAL A 64 12.48 4.96 -11.75
C VAL A 64 11.31 4.95 -12.75
N LEU A 65 11.43 4.17 -13.82
CA LEU A 65 10.37 4.01 -14.79
C LEU A 65 9.11 3.42 -14.12
N ALA A 66 7.93 3.71 -14.67
CA ALA A 66 6.65 3.28 -14.11
C ALA A 66 6.53 1.77 -13.92
N ASN A 67 7.19 0.99 -14.76
CA ASN A 67 7.21 -0.47 -14.66
C ASN A 67 8.26 -1.01 -13.68
N GLY A 68 8.93 -0.13 -12.95
CA GLY A 68 9.91 -0.53 -11.94
C GLY A 68 11.31 -0.77 -12.50
N ILE A 69 12.20 -1.26 -11.65
CA ILE A 69 13.57 -1.57 -12.05
C ILE A 69 13.63 -2.94 -12.74
N LEU A 70 14.56 -3.09 -13.66
CA LEU A 70 14.71 -4.31 -14.46
C LEU A 70 14.98 -5.53 -13.58
N GLU A 71 15.79 -5.38 -12.55
CA GLU A 71 16.14 -6.45 -11.61
C GLU A 71 14.91 -7.05 -10.93
N CYS A 72 13.96 -6.21 -10.57
CA CYS A 72 12.70 -6.64 -9.94
C CYS A 72 11.87 -7.47 -10.93
N SER A 73 11.69 -6.96 -12.15
CA SER A 73 10.96 -7.65 -13.20
C SER A 73 11.60 -9.02 -13.52
N ALA A 74 12.91 -9.05 -13.61
CA ALA A 74 13.65 -10.29 -13.87
C ALA A 74 13.49 -11.31 -12.72
N ALA A 75 13.50 -10.84 -11.47
CA ALA A 75 13.30 -11.71 -10.31
C ALA A 75 11.91 -12.32 -10.29
N VAL A 76 10.88 -11.54 -10.59
CA VAL A 76 9.49 -12.04 -10.70
C VAL A 76 9.39 -13.08 -11.81
N SER A 77 9.97 -12.80 -12.98
CA SER A 77 9.94 -13.70 -14.13
C SER A 77 10.59 -15.06 -13.81
N ARG A 78 11.67 -15.07 -13.04
CA ARG A 78 12.34 -16.33 -12.65
C ARG A 78 11.49 -17.17 -11.70
N LYS A 79 10.59 -16.57 -10.93
CA LYS A 79 9.74 -17.28 -9.96
C LYS A 79 8.46 -17.83 -10.58
N ILE A 80 8.00 -17.27 -11.66
CA ILE A 80 6.80 -17.73 -12.39
C ILE A 80 7.20 -18.79 -13.47
#